data_38a737a9d64148b20397b6a6d394b426
#
_entry.id   38a737a9d64148b20397b6a6d394b426
#
_cell.length_a   1.000
_cell.length_b   1.000
_cell.length_c   1.000
_cell.angle_alpha   90.00
_cell.angle_beta   90.00
_cell.angle_gamma   90.00
#
_symmetry.space_group_name_H-M   'P 1'
#
loop_
_entity.id
_entity.type
_entity.pdbx_description
1 polymer ?
#
loop_
_entity_poly.entity_id
_entity_poly.type
_entity_poly.pdbx_seq_one_letter_code
_entity_poly.pdbx_strand_id
1 'polypeptide(L)'
;MKLTDRIENGIVILEPKGKIMGGPDASLLNEKIHEYIESERKKVVIDLSQVEWMNSTGLGILISGYTKLRNRDGVLKLANVTDKI
;
A
#
# COMPACT_ATOMS: atom_id res chain seq x y z
N MET A 1 10.25 -7.72 -0.18
CA MET A 1 9.27 -6.97 -0.98
C MET A 1 10.00 -5.87 -1.74
N LYS A 2 9.65 -5.68 -2.98
CA LYS A 2 10.05 -4.52 -3.76
C LYS A 2 8.84 -3.62 -3.92
N LEU A 3 9.04 -2.32 -3.85
CA LEU A 3 7.93 -1.37 -3.95
C LEU A 3 8.24 -0.34 -5.03
N THR A 4 7.34 -0.23 -6.02
CA THR A 4 7.38 0.85 -6.99
C THR A 4 6.16 1.74 -6.75
N ASP A 5 6.28 3.01 -7.11
CA ASP A 5 5.19 3.96 -6.94
C ASP A 5 5.14 4.90 -8.14
N ARG A 6 3.94 5.35 -8.47
CA ARG A 6 3.71 6.31 -9.53
C ARG A 6 2.42 7.09 -9.25
N ILE A 7 2.24 8.17 -9.98
CA ILE A 7 1.01 8.97 -9.88
C ILE A 7 0.38 9.02 -11.27
N GLU A 8 -0.89 8.63 -11.36
CA GLU A 8 -1.68 8.69 -12.58
C GLU A 8 -3.00 9.40 -12.30
N ASN A 9 -3.27 10.47 -13.04
CA ASN A 9 -4.51 11.24 -12.90
C ASN A 9 -4.81 11.66 -11.45
N GLY A 10 -3.76 12.04 -10.72
CA GLY A 10 -3.89 12.46 -9.33
C GLY A 10 -4.01 11.33 -8.33
N ILE A 11 -3.97 10.08 -8.79
CA ILE A 11 -4.06 8.90 -7.93
C ILE A 11 -2.66 8.30 -7.76
N VAL A 12 -2.27 8.06 -6.51
CA VAL A 12 -1.02 7.38 -6.21
C VAL A 12 -1.23 5.88 -6.39
N ILE A 13 -0.36 5.24 -7.16
CA ILE A 13 -0.41 3.80 -7.34
C ILE A 13 0.85 3.21 -6.74
N LEU A 14 0.67 2.39 -5.70
CA LEU A 14 1.75 1.65 -5.07
C LEU A 14 1.69 0.21 -5.55
N GLU A 15 2.82 -0.31 -6.02
CA GLU A 15 2.87 -1.66 -6.57
C GLU A 15 3.94 -2.46 -5.85
N PRO A 16 3.57 -3.18 -4.79
CA PRO A 16 4.50 -4.09 -4.13
C PRO A 16 4.70 -5.35 -4.97
N LYS A 17 5.90 -5.88 -4.93
CA LYS A 17 6.26 -7.09 -5.68
C LYS A 17 6.88 -8.10 -4.72
N GLY A 18 6.52 -9.37 -4.91
CA GLY A 18 7.04 -10.46 -4.13
C GLY A 18 6.19 -10.77 -2.92
N LYS A 19 6.84 -10.99 -1.79
CA LYS A 19 6.17 -11.40 -0.55
C LYS A 19 6.01 -10.23 0.39
N ILE A 20 4.81 -10.02 0.90
CA ILE A 20 4.57 -8.98 1.91
C ILE A 20 4.53 -9.65 3.27
N MET A 21 5.58 -9.42 4.04
CA MET A 21 5.76 -10.06 5.34
C MET A 21 5.98 -9.04 6.42
N GLY A 22 6.05 -8.90 7.48
CA GLY A 22 6.24 -7.84 8.45
C GLY A 22 7.64 -7.23 8.42
N GLY A 23 7.99 -6.48 9.44
CA GLY A 23 9.31 -5.89 9.61
C GLY A 23 9.64 -4.80 8.59
N PRO A 24 10.73 -4.94 7.82
CA PRO A 24 11.13 -3.90 6.86
C PRO A 24 10.06 -3.56 5.82
N ASP A 25 9.22 -4.52 5.45
CA ASP A 25 8.13 -4.29 4.50
C ASP A 25 7.11 -3.32 5.07
N ALA A 26 6.79 -3.46 6.35
CA ALA A 26 5.87 -2.55 7.05
C ALA A 26 6.41 -1.13 7.03
N SER A 27 7.69 -0.97 7.38
CA SER A 27 8.34 0.34 7.41
C SER A 27 8.34 0.99 6.04
N LEU A 28 8.71 0.23 5.01
CA LEU A 28 8.78 0.74 3.65
C LEU A 28 7.43 1.26 3.16
N LEU A 29 6.39 0.46 3.35
CA LEU A 29 5.06 0.82 2.89
C LEU A 29 4.48 1.99 3.69
N ASN A 30 4.66 1.98 5.01
CA ASN A 30 4.19 3.05 5.87
C ASN A 30 4.89 4.37 5.56
N GLU A 31 6.20 4.36 5.33
CA GLU A 31 6.94 5.56 4.97
C GLU A 31 6.44 6.15 3.66
N LYS A 32 6.18 5.31 2.66
CA LYS A 32 5.71 5.78 1.37
C LYS A 32 4.32 6.41 1.48
N ILE A 33 3.42 5.76 2.20
CA ILE A 33 2.08 6.31 2.44
C ILE A 33 2.17 7.64 3.19
N HIS A 34 3.01 7.70 4.20
CA HIS A 34 3.20 8.94 4.97
C HIS A 34 3.70 10.09 4.11
N GLU A 35 4.68 9.84 3.24
CA GLU A 35 5.18 10.84 2.30
C GLU A 35 4.08 11.44 1.44
N TYR A 36 3.20 10.58 0.92
CA TYR A 36 2.11 11.05 0.06
C TYR A 36 1.06 11.82 0.85
N ILE A 37 0.74 11.39 2.06
CA ILE A 37 -0.17 12.14 2.94
C ILE A 37 0.37 13.54 3.22
N GLU A 38 1.65 13.67 3.53
CA GLU A 38 2.28 14.96 3.80
C GLU A 38 2.29 15.86 2.55
N SER A 39 2.27 15.27 1.37
CA SER A 39 2.18 15.99 0.09
C SER A 39 0.74 16.25 -0.35
N GLU A 40 -0.24 16.03 0.53
CA GLU A 40 -1.68 16.19 0.23
C GLU A 40 -2.19 15.25 -0.86
N ARG A 41 -1.52 14.13 -1.08
CA ARG A 41 -1.95 13.13 -2.05
C ARG A 41 -2.60 11.97 -1.29
N LYS A 42 -3.91 12.05 -1.20
CA LYS A 42 -4.68 11.18 -0.31
C LYS A 42 -5.49 10.10 -1.01
N LYS A 43 -5.39 10.00 -2.32
CA LYS A 43 -6.02 8.93 -3.09
C LYS A 43 -4.96 7.93 -3.48
N VAL A 44 -5.01 6.75 -2.86
CA VAL A 44 -3.98 5.73 -3.02
C VAL A 44 -4.62 4.41 -3.44
N VAL A 45 -4.04 3.79 -4.46
CA VAL A 45 -4.39 2.42 -4.86
C VAL A 45 -3.14 1.56 -4.65
N ILE A 46 -3.32 0.42 -3.99
CA ILE A 46 -2.26 -0.57 -3.88
C ILE A 46 -2.59 -1.70 -4.84
N ASP A 47 -1.76 -1.83 -5.86
CA ASP A 47 -1.92 -2.85 -6.90
C ASP A 47 -1.20 -4.12 -6.46
N LEU A 48 -1.96 -5.18 -6.23
CA LEU A 48 -1.45 -6.45 -5.70
C LEU A 48 -1.15 -7.47 -6.80
N SER A 49 -1.18 -7.06 -8.06
CA SER A 49 -0.99 -8.00 -9.18
C SER A 49 0.37 -8.71 -9.17
N GLN A 50 1.40 -8.09 -8.59
CA GLN A 50 2.75 -8.65 -8.52
C GLN A 50 3.08 -9.24 -7.15
N VAL A 51 2.11 -9.31 -6.24
CA VAL A 51 2.30 -9.90 -4.92
C VAL A 51 2.14 -11.41 -5.05
N GLU A 52 3.18 -12.14 -4.67
CA GLU A 52 3.17 -13.61 -4.70
C GLU A 52 2.48 -14.20 -3.49
N TRP A 53 2.66 -13.55 -2.34
CA TRP A 53 2.18 -14.10 -1.07
C TRP A 53 2.15 -13.02 0.01
N MET A 54 1.23 -13.18 0.95
CA MET A 54 1.08 -12.26 2.08
C MET A 54 0.64 -13.05 3.30
N ASN A 55 1.29 -12.81 4.43
CA ASN A 55 0.86 -13.40 5.71
C ASN A 55 -0.07 -12.42 6.45
N SER A 56 -0.55 -12.84 7.62
CA SER A 56 -1.45 -11.98 8.41
C SER A 56 -0.79 -10.68 8.85
N THR A 57 0.52 -10.68 9.09
CA THR A 57 1.27 -9.46 9.41
C THR A 57 1.29 -8.52 8.20
N GLY A 58 1.48 -9.07 7.00
CA GLY A 58 1.41 -8.30 5.76
C GLY A 58 0.04 -7.67 5.56
N LEU A 59 -1.02 -8.43 5.82
CA LEU A 59 -2.38 -7.88 5.75
C LEU A 59 -2.55 -6.73 6.75
N GLY A 60 -2.00 -6.86 7.95
CA GLY A 60 -2.02 -5.80 8.95
C GLY A 60 -1.36 -4.51 8.47
N ILE A 61 -0.31 -4.62 7.67
CA ILE A 61 0.35 -3.45 7.06
C ILE A 61 -0.62 -2.68 6.17
N LEU A 62 -1.38 -3.40 5.33
CA LEU A 62 -2.36 -2.77 4.45
C LEU A 62 -3.48 -2.10 5.23
N ILE A 63 -3.95 -2.75 6.29
CA ILE A 63 -4.99 -2.20 7.17
C ILE A 63 -4.48 -0.93 7.85
N SER A 64 -3.24 -0.93 8.31
CA SER A 64 -2.62 0.24 8.92
C SER A 64 -2.58 1.43 7.94
N GLY A 65 -2.21 1.17 6.70
CA GLY A 65 -2.20 2.19 5.65
C GLY A 65 -3.59 2.75 5.37
N TYR A 66 -4.57 1.88 5.30
CA TYR A 66 -5.96 2.26 5.13
C TYR A 66 -6.42 3.19 6.26
N THR A 67 -6.12 2.82 7.50
CA THR A 67 -6.51 3.61 8.68
C THR A 67 -5.85 4.99 8.67
N LYS A 68 -4.57 5.07 8.33
CA LYS A 68 -3.86 6.35 8.25
C LYS A 68 -4.49 7.29 7.23
N LEU A 69 -4.80 6.77 6.05
CA LEU A 69 -5.42 7.58 5.00
C LEU A 69 -6.82 8.02 5.39
N ARG A 70 -7.61 7.10 5.94
CA ARG A 70 -8.96 7.43 6.39
C ARG A 70 -8.96 8.54 7.45
N ASN A 71 -8.02 8.51 8.38
CA ASN A 71 -7.91 9.53 9.43
C ASN A 71 -7.50 10.89 8.89
N ARG A 72 -7.05 10.98 7.66
CA ARG A 72 -6.67 12.21 6.98
C ARG A 72 -7.62 12.54 5.83
N ASP A 73 -8.84 11.99 5.86
CA ASP A 73 -9.86 12.17 4.80
C ASP A 73 -9.40 11.65 3.44
N GLY A 74 -8.56 10.62 3.47
CA GLY A 74 -8.07 9.98 2.27
C GLY A 74 -8.79 8.68 1.96
N VAL A 75 -8.41 8.06 0.85
CA VAL A 75 -8.97 6.80 0.38
C VAL A 75 -7.84 5.85 0.01
N LEU A 76 -7.93 4.61 0.47
CA LEU A 76 -7.04 3.54 0.03
C LEU A 76 -7.89 2.41 -0.53
N LYS A 77 -7.55 1.96 -1.73
CA LYS A 77 -8.21 0.82 -2.37
C LYS A 77 -7.17 -0.22 -2.78
N LEU A 78 -7.57 -1.48 -2.73
CA LEU A 78 -6.74 -2.59 -3.20
C LEU A 78 -7.21 -2.98 -4.59
N ALA A 79 -6.26 -3.14 -5.50
CA ALA A 79 -6.55 -3.57 -6.86
C ALA A 79 -5.89 -4.91 -7.13
N ASN A 80 -6.50 -5.70 -8.00
CA ASN A 80 -5.95 -6.97 -8.47
C ASN A 80 -5.67 -7.96 -7.34
N VAL A 81 -6.61 -8.08 -6.41
CA VAL A 81 -6.54 -9.07 -5.33
C VAL A 81 -6.67 -10.46 -5.96
N THR A 82 -5.76 -11.36 -5.59
CA THR A 82 -5.75 -12.73 -6.12
C THR A 82 -6.08 -13.74 -5.03
N ASP A 83 -6.35 -14.98 -5.43
CA ASP A 83 -6.63 -16.06 -4.50
C ASP A 83 -5.45 -16.40 -3.58
N LYS A 84 -4.27 -15.92 -3.90
CA LYS A 84 -3.07 -16.13 -3.09
C LYS A 84 -2.95 -15.18 -1.91
N ILE A 85 -3.85 -14.25 -1.79
CA ILE A 85 -3.78 -13.19 -0.78
C ILE A 85 -4.90 -13.31 0.25
#